data_6cd535c2c449889fa26063195555db61
#
_entry.id   6cd535c2c449889fa26063195555db61
#
_cell.length_a   1.000
_cell.length_b   1.000
_cell.length_c   1.000
_cell.angle_alpha   90.00
_cell.angle_beta   90.00
_cell.angle_gamma   90.00
#
_symmetry.space_group_name_H-M   'P 1'
#
loop_
_entity.id
_entity.type
_entity.pdbx_description
1 polymer ?
#
loop_
_entity_poly.entity_id
_entity_poly.type
_entity_poly.pdbx_seq_one_letter_code
_entity_poly.pdbx_strand_id
1 'polypeptide(L)'
;IPKLMGRRAVSKPADALRVGFYRAQETALALLRLDGAQGWPEFLRRALLRAFGASGASLRLHTLHAHPSQGLAFREALRKAKEEGVQAVLVLTPPMAWEDRNRLKALLLREGLPSQILNVPLREEERHRWENALLGLLAKAGLQVVALSGAYPAELAVGFDAGGRESFRFGGAACAVGGDGGHLLWTLPEAQAGERIPQEVVWDLLEETLWAFRRKAGRLPSRVLLLRDGRVPQDEFALALEALAREGIAYALDSVRKSGGGRVYTVQGRLADGLDFPLED
;
A
#
# COMPACT_ATOMS: atom_id res chain seq x y z
N ILE A 1 -4.21 11.42 13.22
CA ILE A 1 -4.89 12.14 12.11
C ILE A 1 -3.89 12.30 10.98
N PRO A 2 -4.19 11.83 9.74
CA PRO A 2 -3.31 12.01 8.60
C PRO A 2 -3.08 13.51 8.31
N LYS A 3 -1.84 13.86 7.98
CA LYS A 3 -1.50 15.21 7.50
C LYS A 3 -1.23 15.19 6.01
N LEU A 4 -1.63 16.26 5.35
CA LEU A 4 -1.30 16.52 3.96
C LEU A 4 -0.12 17.48 3.83
N MET A 5 0.59 17.39 2.70
CA MET A 5 1.58 18.39 2.35
C MET A 5 0.92 19.78 2.30
N GLY A 6 1.54 20.77 2.90
CA GLY A 6 1.01 22.12 2.93
C GLY A 6 0.07 22.43 4.08
N ARG A 7 0.00 21.60 5.15
CA ARG A 7 -0.58 21.98 6.46
C ARG A 7 -2.06 21.67 6.70
N ARG A 8 -2.73 20.87 5.91
CA ARG A 8 -4.14 20.51 6.19
C ARG A 8 -4.25 19.14 6.85
N ALA A 9 -4.85 19.09 8.03
CA ALA A 9 -5.27 17.84 8.63
C ALA A 9 -6.56 17.37 7.95
N VAL A 10 -6.66 16.06 7.70
CA VAL A 10 -7.85 15.43 7.14
C VAL A 10 -8.33 14.32 8.06
N SER A 11 -9.65 14.15 8.15
CA SER A 11 -10.26 13.07 8.94
C SER A 11 -10.31 11.74 8.19
N LYS A 12 -10.36 11.80 6.87
CA LYS A 12 -10.43 10.61 5.99
C LYS A 12 -9.41 10.73 4.86
N PRO A 13 -8.73 9.63 4.45
CA PRO A 13 -7.80 9.65 3.33
C PRO A 13 -8.41 10.16 2.02
N ALA A 14 -9.71 9.91 1.79
CA ALA A 14 -10.44 10.38 0.61
C ALA A 14 -10.51 11.92 0.50
N ASP A 15 -10.36 12.64 1.59
CA ASP A 15 -10.33 14.11 1.57
C ASP A 15 -9.13 14.64 0.78
N ALA A 16 -8.06 13.85 0.65
CA ALA A 16 -6.90 14.18 -0.18
C ALA A 16 -7.25 14.43 -1.65
N LEU A 17 -8.28 13.76 -2.16
CA LEU A 17 -8.79 14.00 -3.52
C LEU A 17 -9.40 15.40 -3.72
N ARG A 18 -9.65 16.13 -2.63
CA ARG A 18 -10.18 17.51 -2.65
C ARG A 18 -9.14 18.56 -2.30
N VAL A 19 -8.22 18.22 -1.38
CA VAL A 19 -7.31 19.21 -0.79
C VAL A 19 -5.85 19.02 -1.20
N GLY A 20 -5.55 17.95 -1.94
CA GLY A 20 -4.20 17.61 -2.42
C GLY A 20 -3.52 16.51 -1.61
N PHE A 21 -2.32 16.12 -2.03
CA PHE A 21 -1.56 14.99 -1.50
C PHE A 21 -0.45 15.45 -0.55
N TYR A 22 -0.05 14.57 0.35
CA TYR A 22 1.07 14.81 1.25
C TYR A 22 2.40 14.95 0.49
N ARG A 23 2.67 14.00 -0.43
CA ARG A 23 3.78 14.08 -1.38
C ARG A 23 3.25 13.75 -2.75
N ALA A 24 3.25 14.75 -3.61
CA ALA A 24 2.90 14.64 -5.00
C ALA A 24 4.16 14.69 -5.87
N GLN A 25 4.07 14.06 -7.02
CA GLN A 25 5.09 14.09 -8.07
C GLN A 25 4.40 14.14 -9.42
N GLU A 26 5.14 14.46 -10.47
CA GLU A 26 4.65 14.28 -11.83
C GLU A 26 4.17 12.84 -12.03
N THR A 27 2.95 12.67 -12.50
CA THR A 27 2.31 11.36 -12.55
C THR A 27 1.61 11.17 -13.89
N ALA A 28 1.83 9.99 -14.48
CA ALA A 28 1.09 9.53 -15.64
C ALA A 28 0.29 8.27 -15.27
N LEU A 29 -1.01 8.32 -15.49
CA LEU A 29 -1.95 7.21 -15.24
C LEU A 29 -2.60 6.79 -16.55
N ALA A 30 -2.83 5.49 -16.73
CA ALA A 30 -3.61 4.98 -17.84
C ALA A 30 -4.95 4.40 -17.40
N LEU A 31 -5.93 4.48 -18.28
CA LEU A 31 -7.21 3.81 -18.18
C LEU A 31 -7.28 2.67 -19.19
N LEU A 32 -7.63 1.48 -18.71
CA LEU A 32 -8.04 0.34 -19.52
C LEU A 32 -9.53 0.09 -19.29
N ARG A 33 -10.33 0.09 -20.34
CA ARG A 33 -11.76 -0.21 -20.26
C ARG A 33 -12.07 -1.55 -20.95
N LEU A 34 -12.73 -2.43 -20.22
CA LEU A 34 -13.17 -3.74 -20.69
C LEU A 34 -14.70 -3.84 -20.78
N ASP A 35 -15.38 -2.71 -20.65
CA ASP A 35 -16.86 -2.57 -20.74
C ASP A 35 -17.32 -2.02 -22.08
N GLY A 36 -16.42 -1.83 -23.05
CA GLY A 36 -16.72 -1.29 -24.37
C GLY A 36 -16.89 0.24 -24.43
N ALA A 37 -16.96 0.92 -23.29
CA ALA A 37 -17.01 2.38 -23.27
C ALA A 37 -15.61 2.99 -23.50
N GLN A 38 -15.56 4.27 -23.88
CA GLN A 38 -14.29 4.94 -24.17
C GLN A 38 -14.00 6.07 -23.19
N GLY A 39 -12.70 6.30 -22.98
CA GLY A 39 -12.20 7.43 -22.21
C GLY A 39 -12.47 7.35 -20.70
N TRP A 40 -11.90 8.29 -19.99
CA TRP A 40 -12.05 8.43 -18.54
C TRP A 40 -13.48 8.90 -18.19
N PRO A 41 -14.18 8.26 -17.23
CA PRO A 41 -15.39 8.82 -16.66
C PRO A 41 -15.13 10.23 -16.14
N GLU A 42 -15.98 11.19 -16.52
CA GLU A 42 -15.70 12.60 -16.28
C GLU A 42 -15.55 12.95 -14.79
N PHE A 43 -16.33 12.31 -13.90
CA PHE A 43 -16.21 12.53 -12.46
C PHE A 43 -14.87 12.04 -11.88
N LEU A 44 -14.30 10.91 -12.39
CA LEU A 44 -12.97 10.44 -12.00
C LEU A 44 -11.88 11.39 -12.50
N ARG A 45 -12.00 11.81 -13.75
CA ARG A 45 -11.08 12.77 -14.36
C ARG A 45 -11.07 14.09 -13.59
N ARG A 46 -12.24 14.64 -13.26
CA ARG A 46 -12.38 15.87 -12.45
C ARG A 46 -11.77 15.71 -11.05
N ALA A 47 -12.02 14.57 -10.40
CA ALA A 47 -11.45 14.29 -9.07
C ALA A 47 -9.91 14.28 -9.09
N LEU A 48 -9.33 13.59 -10.07
CA LEU A 48 -7.87 13.53 -10.23
C LEU A 48 -7.27 14.90 -10.54
N LEU A 49 -7.81 15.61 -11.54
CA LEU A 49 -7.32 16.95 -11.92
C LEU A 49 -7.39 17.93 -10.76
N ARG A 50 -8.47 17.90 -9.98
CA ARG A 50 -8.62 18.73 -8.77
C ARG A 50 -7.54 18.41 -7.74
N ALA A 51 -7.30 17.12 -7.45
CA ALA A 51 -6.35 16.69 -6.45
C ALA A 51 -4.90 17.05 -6.83
N PHE A 52 -4.54 16.86 -8.09
CA PHE A 52 -3.22 17.24 -8.61
C PHE A 52 -3.03 18.75 -8.66
N GLY A 53 -4.04 19.51 -9.09
CA GLY A 53 -4.02 20.96 -9.06
C GLY A 53 -3.86 21.52 -7.64
N ALA A 54 -4.57 20.95 -6.66
CA ALA A 54 -4.43 21.31 -5.24
C ALA A 54 -3.07 20.92 -4.65
N SER A 55 -2.37 19.96 -5.26
CA SER A 55 -1.03 19.51 -4.85
C SER A 55 0.11 20.25 -5.56
N GLY A 56 -0.20 21.06 -6.59
CA GLY A 56 0.80 21.73 -7.43
C GLY A 56 1.63 20.76 -8.29
N ALA A 57 1.09 19.57 -8.60
CA ALA A 57 1.77 18.55 -9.40
C ALA A 57 1.08 18.33 -10.74
N SER A 58 1.82 17.90 -11.74
CA SER A 58 1.30 17.60 -13.07
C SER A 58 0.73 16.18 -13.15
N LEU A 59 -0.33 16.04 -13.94
CA LEU A 59 -0.99 14.78 -14.22
C LEU A 59 -1.17 14.59 -15.72
N ARG A 60 -0.72 13.44 -16.22
CA ARG A 60 -1.02 12.98 -17.58
C ARG A 60 -1.97 11.79 -17.50
N LEU A 61 -3.05 11.84 -18.30
CA LEU A 61 -4.05 10.77 -18.37
C LEU A 61 -4.01 10.15 -19.78
N HIS A 62 -3.71 8.87 -19.82
CA HIS A 62 -3.68 8.05 -21.03
C HIS A 62 -4.90 7.14 -21.09
N THR A 63 -5.23 6.67 -22.29
CA THR A 63 -6.23 5.61 -22.50
C THR A 63 -5.58 4.48 -23.30
N LEU A 64 -5.68 3.25 -22.79
CA LEU A 64 -5.22 2.06 -23.49
C LEU A 64 -6.32 1.55 -24.42
N HIS A 65 -6.07 1.59 -25.72
CA HIS A 65 -7.01 1.14 -26.77
C HIS A 65 -6.72 -0.32 -27.19
N ALA A 66 -6.40 -1.19 -26.23
CA ALA A 66 -6.10 -2.59 -26.48
C ALA A 66 -6.83 -3.47 -25.48
N HIS A 67 -7.23 -4.67 -25.92
CA HIS A 67 -7.94 -5.62 -25.06
C HIS A 67 -7.03 -6.82 -24.75
N PRO A 68 -7.11 -7.40 -23.53
CA PRO A 68 -6.27 -8.56 -23.14
C PRO A 68 -6.34 -9.75 -24.10
N SER A 69 -7.48 -9.96 -24.78
CA SER A 69 -7.64 -11.02 -25.77
C SER A 69 -6.78 -10.84 -27.04
N GLN A 70 -6.24 -9.64 -27.27
CA GLN A 70 -5.39 -9.35 -28.43
C GLN A 70 -3.93 -9.84 -28.23
N GLY A 71 -3.62 -10.48 -27.11
CA GLY A 71 -2.35 -11.16 -26.87
C GLY A 71 -1.14 -10.24 -27.02
N LEU A 72 -0.38 -10.39 -28.11
CA LEU A 72 0.86 -9.64 -28.34
C LEU A 72 0.60 -8.12 -28.48
N ALA A 73 -0.42 -7.73 -29.25
CA ALA A 73 -0.75 -6.32 -29.44
C ALA A 73 -1.10 -5.62 -28.12
N PHE A 74 -1.77 -6.33 -27.19
CA PHE A 74 -2.02 -5.81 -25.85
C PHE A 74 -0.72 -5.57 -25.08
N ARG A 75 0.22 -6.51 -25.11
CA ARG A 75 1.53 -6.34 -24.44
C ARG A 75 2.34 -5.19 -25.02
N GLU A 76 2.30 -5.03 -26.34
CA GLU A 76 2.95 -3.89 -27.00
C GLU A 76 2.36 -2.56 -26.56
N ALA A 77 1.04 -2.47 -26.45
CA ALA A 77 0.37 -1.28 -25.93
C ALA A 77 0.75 -0.99 -24.48
N LEU A 78 0.93 -2.00 -23.63
CA LEU A 78 1.39 -1.83 -22.25
C LEU A 78 2.85 -1.34 -22.19
N ARG A 79 3.75 -1.93 -23.00
CA ARG A 79 5.15 -1.48 -23.08
C ARG A 79 5.25 -0.04 -23.53
N LYS A 80 4.52 0.33 -24.57
CA LYS A 80 4.45 1.71 -25.04
C LYS A 80 3.97 2.66 -23.93
N ALA A 81 2.91 2.31 -23.22
CA ALA A 81 2.43 3.10 -22.08
C ALA A 81 3.51 3.25 -21.00
N LYS A 82 4.27 2.20 -20.72
CA LYS A 82 5.39 2.26 -19.76
C LYS A 82 6.51 3.18 -20.24
N GLU A 83 6.87 3.14 -21.51
CA GLU A 83 7.86 4.02 -22.15
C GLU A 83 7.40 5.48 -22.12
N GLU A 84 6.10 5.74 -22.25
CA GLU A 84 5.47 7.06 -22.09
C GLU A 84 5.41 7.54 -20.62
N GLY A 85 5.92 6.73 -19.68
CA GLY A 85 6.04 7.06 -18.27
C GLY A 85 4.80 6.76 -17.44
N VAL A 86 3.85 5.96 -17.95
CA VAL A 86 2.69 5.50 -17.15
C VAL A 86 3.17 4.71 -15.94
N GLN A 87 2.70 5.10 -14.75
CA GLN A 87 3.10 4.53 -13.48
C GLN A 87 2.09 3.52 -12.93
N ALA A 88 0.81 3.69 -13.24
CA ALA A 88 -0.24 2.75 -12.83
C ALA A 88 -1.44 2.78 -13.79
N VAL A 89 -2.21 1.69 -13.80
CA VAL A 89 -3.38 1.50 -14.67
C VAL A 89 -4.65 1.35 -13.84
N LEU A 90 -5.65 2.19 -14.10
CA LEU A 90 -7.02 1.96 -13.67
C LEU A 90 -7.71 1.04 -14.67
N VAL A 91 -8.27 -0.07 -14.21
CA VAL A 91 -9.05 -0.98 -15.05
C VAL A 91 -10.53 -0.85 -14.69
N LEU A 92 -11.36 -0.47 -15.65
CA LEU A 92 -12.81 -0.51 -15.53
C LEU A 92 -13.35 -1.73 -16.29
N THR A 93 -14.07 -2.60 -15.59
CA THR A 93 -14.51 -3.88 -16.13
C THR A 93 -15.87 -4.29 -15.58
N PRO A 94 -16.72 -4.99 -16.35
CA PRO A 94 -17.81 -5.75 -15.77
C PRO A 94 -17.31 -6.70 -14.66
N PRO A 95 -18.17 -7.16 -13.75
CA PRO A 95 -17.79 -8.18 -12.80
C PRO A 95 -17.12 -9.38 -13.50
N MET A 96 -15.96 -9.81 -13.03
CA MET A 96 -15.22 -10.93 -13.59
C MET A 96 -14.84 -11.92 -12.50
N ALA A 97 -14.57 -13.17 -12.89
CA ALA A 97 -14.10 -14.20 -11.99
C ALA A 97 -12.78 -13.78 -11.31
N TRP A 98 -12.56 -14.28 -10.10
CA TRP A 98 -11.37 -13.95 -9.31
C TRP A 98 -10.07 -14.35 -10.02
N GLU A 99 -10.08 -15.51 -10.69
CA GLU A 99 -8.97 -16.02 -11.48
C GLU A 99 -8.59 -15.11 -12.64
N ASP A 100 -9.58 -14.63 -13.40
CA ASP A 100 -9.36 -13.73 -14.53
C ASP A 100 -8.86 -12.36 -14.07
N ARG A 101 -9.40 -11.88 -12.96
CA ARG A 101 -8.92 -10.66 -12.31
C ARG A 101 -7.45 -10.77 -11.92
N ASN A 102 -7.03 -11.90 -11.34
CA ASN A 102 -5.65 -12.12 -10.94
C ASN A 102 -4.73 -12.30 -12.15
N ARG A 103 -5.18 -13.03 -13.19
CA ARG A 103 -4.43 -13.14 -14.46
C ARG A 103 -4.18 -11.78 -15.09
N LEU A 104 -5.20 -10.92 -15.14
CA LEU A 104 -5.07 -9.57 -15.67
C LEU A 104 -4.10 -8.73 -14.84
N LYS A 105 -4.21 -8.76 -13.51
CA LYS A 105 -3.27 -8.07 -12.62
C LYS A 105 -1.83 -8.55 -12.80
N ALA A 106 -1.63 -9.87 -12.89
CA ALA A 106 -0.31 -10.45 -13.09
C ALA A 106 0.28 -10.06 -14.45
N LEU A 107 -0.54 -10.01 -15.50
CA LEU A 107 -0.11 -9.57 -16.82
C LEU A 107 0.34 -8.11 -16.81
N LEU A 108 -0.46 -7.21 -16.25
CA LEU A 108 -0.10 -5.79 -16.12
C LEU A 108 1.17 -5.60 -15.27
N LEU A 109 1.27 -6.31 -14.16
CA LEU A 109 2.43 -6.22 -13.26
C LEU A 109 3.73 -6.71 -13.91
N ARG A 110 3.68 -7.77 -14.75
CA ARG A 110 4.84 -8.26 -15.51
C ARG A 110 5.40 -7.22 -16.46
N GLU A 111 4.55 -6.33 -16.98
CA GLU A 111 4.97 -5.20 -17.82
C GLU A 111 5.34 -3.96 -16.95
N GLY A 112 5.46 -4.12 -15.63
CA GLY A 112 5.81 -3.06 -14.68
C GLY A 112 4.72 -2.01 -14.48
N LEU A 113 3.45 -2.36 -14.73
CA LEU A 113 2.28 -1.50 -14.61
C LEU A 113 1.35 -2.01 -13.49
N PRO A 114 1.55 -1.60 -12.24
CA PRO A 114 0.61 -1.94 -11.17
C PRO A 114 -0.79 -1.41 -11.50
N SER A 115 -1.82 -2.13 -11.08
CA SER A 115 -3.19 -1.81 -11.48
C SER A 115 -4.18 -1.77 -10.33
N GLN A 116 -5.20 -0.95 -10.51
CA GLN A 116 -6.40 -0.92 -9.67
C GLN A 116 -7.61 -1.28 -10.50
N ILE A 117 -8.34 -2.33 -10.10
CA ILE A 117 -9.53 -2.81 -10.83
C ILE A 117 -10.79 -2.34 -10.11
N LEU A 118 -11.71 -1.78 -10.88
CA LEU A 118 -13.00 -1.29 -10.41
C LEU A 118 -14.11 -1.80 -11.32
N ASN A 119 -15.11 -2.45 -10.74
CA ASN A 119 -16.23 -2.98 -11.48
C ASN A 119 -17.21 -1.88 -11.91
N VAL A 120 -17.68 -1.98 -13.14
CA VAL A 120 -18.78 -1.15 -13.68
C VAL A 120 -20.11 -1.91 -13.62
N PRO A 121 -21.28 -1.26 -13.62
CA PRO A 121 -21.45 0.18 -13.71
C PRO A 121 -20.92 0.93 -12.49
N LEU A 122 -20.42 2.13 -12.74
CA LEU A 122 -19.90 3.02 -11.72
C LEU A 122 -20.65 4.35 -11.79
N ARG A 123 -21.24 4.74 -10.66
CA ARG A 123 -22.01 5.99 -10.55
C ARG A 123 -21.22 7.03 -9.74
N GLU A 124 -21.43 8.31 -10.07
CA GLU A 124 -20.76 9.42 -9.36
C GLU A 124 -21.11 9.45 -7.87
N GLU A 125 -22.34 9.07 -7.52
CA GLU A 125 -22.87 9.03 -6.16
C GLU A 125 -22.20 7.93 -5.29
N GLU A 126 -21.67 6.88 -5.90
CA GLU A 126 -20.96 5.79 -5.21
C GLU A 126 -19.53 6.18 -4.80
N ARG A 127 -19.39 7.35 -4.17
CA ARG A 127 -18.12 8.02 -3.90
C ARG A 127 -17.13 7.10 -3.20
N HIS A 128 -17.56 6.38 -2.17
CA HIS A 128 -16.70 5.48 -1.39
C HIS A 128 -16.02 4.40 -2.25
N ARG A 129 -16.67 3.92 -3.32
CA ARG A 129 -16.12 2.91 -4.22
C ARG A 129 -14.98 3.48 -5.08
N TRP A 130 -15.26 4.57 -5.78
CA TRP A 130 -14.29 5.12 -6.72
C TRP A 130 -13.21 5.97 -6.00
N GLU A 131 -13.52 6.66 -4.90
CA GLU A 131 -12.51 7.36 -4.09
C GLU A 131 -11.46 6.38 -3.56
N ASN A 132 -11.87 5.25 -2.97
CA ASN A 132 -10.95 4.20 -2.52
C ASN A 132 -10.14 3.60 -3.68
N ALA A 133 -10.77 3.41 -4.84
CA ALA A 133 -10.05 2.91 -6.01
C ALA A 133 -8.99 3.91 -6.51
N LEU A 134 -9.32 5.20 -6.55
CA LEU A 134 -8.35 6.25 -6.90
C LEU A 134 -7.21 6.35 -5.88
N LEU A 135 -7.49 6.29 -4.58
CA LEU A 135 -6.44 6.26 -3.55
C LEU A 135 -5.50 5.07 -3.73
N GLY A 136 -6.04 3.87 -3.98
CA GLY A 136 -5.25 2.68 -4.28
C GLY A 136 -4.45 2.80 -5.57
N LEU A 137 -4.98 3.43 -6.60
CA LEU A 137 -4.28 3.70 -7.85
C LEU A 137 -3.11 4.66 -7.64
N LEU A 138 -3.34 5.77 -6.93
CA LEU A 138 -2.34 6.79 -6.63
C LEU A 138 -1.20 6.24 -5.78
N ALA A 139 -1.52 5.44 -4.76
CA ALA A 139 -0.49 4.76 -3.96
C ALA A 139 0.38 3.83 -4.82
N LYS A 140 -0.22 3.09 -5.76
CA LYS A 140 0.49 2.22 -6.70
C LYS A 140 1.32 3.00 -7.73
N ALA A 141 0.93 4.22 -8.02
CA ALA A 141 1.72 5.14 -8.83
C ALA A 141 2.89 5.79 -8.04
N GLY A 142 3.07 5.44 -6.77
CA GLY A 142 4.17 5.92 -5.94
C GLY A 142 3.88 7.20 -5.15
N LEU A 143 2.64 7.70 -5.15
CA LEU A 143 2.29 8.89 -4.39
C LEU A 143 2.02 8.54 -2.92
N GLN A 144 2.50 9.38 -2.03
CA GLN A 144 2.07 9.37 -0.64
C GLN A 144 0.91 10.34 -0.47
N VAL A 145 -0.31 9.79 -0.51
CA VAL A 145 -1.54 10.56 -0.52
C VAL A 145 -1.75 11.30 0.80
N VAL A 146 -1.51 10.62 1.92
CA VAL A 146 -1.61 11.16 3.28
C VAL A 146 -0.41 10.71 4.12
N ALA A 147 -0.13 11.41 5.21
CA ALA A 147 0.83 10.98 6.22
C ALA A 147 0.20 11.01 7.60
N LEU A 148 0.72 10.21 8.51
CA LEU A 148 0.35 10.26 9.92
C LEU A 148 0.75 11.60 10.51
N SER A 149 -0.11 12.20 11.33
CA SER A 149 0.21 13.41 12.08
C SER A 149 0.68 13.06 13.48
N GLY A 150 1.76 13.66 13.90
CA GLY A 150 2.32 13.46 15.23
C GLY A 150 3.58 12.62 15.22
N ALA A 151 4.19 12.48 16.40
CA ALA A 151 5.34 11.61 16.59
C ALA A 151 4.86 10.16 16.70
N TYR A 152 5.18 9.34 15.71
CA TYR A 152 4.99 7.91 15.84
C TYR A 152 6.12 7.34 16.72
N PRO A 153 5.84 6.39 17.63
CA PRO A 153 6.84 5.90 18.58
C PRO A 153 8.02 5.16 17.92
N ALA A 154 7.87 4.73 16.67
CA ALA A 154 8.93 4.10 15.89
C ALA A 154 9.18 4.85 14.57
N GLU A 155 10.44 4.91 14.14
CA GLU A 155 10.81 5.48 12.85
C GLU A 155 10.58 4.50 11.69
N LEU A 156 10.59 3.21 12.01
CA LEU A 156 10.34 2.10 11.10
C LEU A 156 9.42 1.09 11.78
N ALA A 157 8.31 0.74 11.13
CA ALA A 157 7.48 -0.38 11.52
C ALA A 157 7.56 -1.47 10.46
N VAL A 158 7.79 -2.72 10.89
CA VAL A 158 7.91 -3.88 9.99
C VAL A 158 6.90 -4.93 10.43
N GLY A 159 5.93 -5.19 9.57
CA GLY A 159 4.94 -6.25 9.78
C GLY A 159 5.37 -7.55 9.11
N PHE A 160 5.34 -8.65 9.86
CA PHE A 160 5.62 -10.00 9.37
C PHE A 160 4.34 -10.83 9.35
N ASP A 161 4.10 -11.49 8.23
CA ASP A 161 2.97 -12.40 8.06
C ASP A 161 3.48 -13.72 7.46
N ALA A 162 2.96 -14.85 7.93
CA ALA A 162 3.18 -16.15 7.32
C ALA A 162 1.85 -16.63 6.73
N GLY A 163 1.79 -16.64 5.42
CA GLY A 163 0.58 -17.01 4.69
C GLY A 163 0.77 -18.23 3.81
N GLY A 164 -0.34 -18.87 3.44
CA GLY A 164 -0.32 -19.99 2.48
C GLY A 164 -1.56 -20.87 2.62
N ARG A 165 -1.66 -21.84 1.72
CA ARG A 165 -2.62 -22.96 1.81
C ARG A 165 -1.92 -24.19 2.37
N GLU A 166 -2.68 -25.16 2.86
CA GLU A 166 -2.18 -26.37 3.53
C GLU A 166 -1.06 -27.12 2.78
N SER A 167 -1.05 -27.06 1.46
CA SER A 167 -0.03 -27.71 0.60
C SER A 167 1.10 -26.79 0.13
N PHE A 168 0.96 -25.47 0.32
CA PHE A 168 1.92 -24.48 -0.15
C PHE A 168 1.87 -23.25 0.77
N ARG A 169 2.76 -23.20 1.76
CA ARG A 169 2.86 -22.05 2.65
C ARG A 169 4.04 -21.19 2.20
N PHE A 170 3.76 -19.93 1.97
CA PHE A 170 4.81 -18.97 1.76
C PHE A 170 5.50 -18.69 3.10
N GLY A 171 6.77 -18.65 3.10
CA GLY A 171 7.54 -18.06 4.18
C GLY A 171 7.12 -16.62 4.41
N GLY A 172 7.49 -16.05 5.54
CA GLY A 172 7.04 -14.75 5.97
C GLY A 172 7.17 -13.67 4.92
N ALA A 173 6.12 -12.87 4.77
CA ALA A 173 6.19 -11.60 4.06
C ALA A 173 6.57 -10.50 5.06
N ALA A 174 7.38 -9.54 4.64
CA ALA A 174 7.60 -8.32 5.41
C ALA A 174 7.06 -7.10 4.66
N CYS A 175 6.35 -6.27 5.39
CA CYS A 175 5.88 -4.96 4.92
C CYS A 175 6.44 -3.88 5.83
N ALA A 176 7.25 -2.98 5.29
CA ALA A 176 7.88 -1.92 6.03
C ALA A 176 7.25 -0.56 5.73
N VAL A 177 6.97 0.20 6.79
CA VAL A 177 6.47 1.57 6.71
C VAL A 177 7.31 2.50 7.59
N GLY A 178 7.56 3.72 7.09
CA GLY A 178 8.22 4.76 7.87
C GLY A 178 7.31 5.36 8.93
N GLY A 179 7.87 6.13 9.85
CA GLY A 179 7.12 6.80 10.93
C GLY A 179 6.06 7.80 10.47
N ASP A 180 6.12 8.23 9.22
CA ASP A 180 5.07 9.04 8.57
C ASP A 180 3.94 8.20 7.96
N GLY A 181 3.97 6.86 8.11
CA GLY A 181 3.05 5.91 7.49
C GLY A 181 3.33 5.64 6.01
N GLY A 182 4.41 6.20 5.46
CA GLY A 182 4.80 5.97 4.07
C GLY A 182 5.36 4.56 3.88
N HIS A 183 4.85 3.85 2.87
CA HIS A 183 5.36 2.54 2.51
C HIS A 183 6.82 2.61 2.07
N LEU A 184 7.64 1.69 2.53
CA LEU A 184 9.06 1.60 2.19
C LEU A 184 9.35 0.40 1.31
N LEU A 185 8.94 -0.77 1.75
CA LEU A 185 9.27 -2.03 1.11
C LEU A 185 8.18 -3.06 1.39
N TRP A 186 7.95 -3.94 0.44
CA TRP A 186 7.29 -5.22 0.62
C TRP A 186 8.20 -6.28 0.02
N THR A 187 8.55 -7.29 0.80
CA THR A 187 9.39 -8.39 0.37
C THR A 187 8.77 -9.74 0.70
N LEU A 188 9.02 -10.71 -0.16
CA LEU A 188 8.54 -12.08 -0.06
C LEU A 188 9.75 -12.99 -0.18
N PRO A 189 10.10 -13.77 0.85
CA PRO A 189 11.13 -14.78 0.74
C PRO A 189 10.65 -15.99 -0.06
N GLU A 190 11.53 -16.93 -0.26
CA GLU A 190 11.18 -18.22 -0.84
C GLU A 190 10.11 -18.95 -0.01
N ALA A 191 9.32 -19.78 -0.70
CA ALA A 191 8.25 -20.54 -0.07
C ALA A 191 8.77 -21.56 0.94
N GLN A 192 8.13 -21.63 2.11
CA GLN A 192 8.44 -22.60 3.16
C GLN A 192 7.21 -23.37 3.61
N ALA A 193 7.40 -24.48 4.29
CA ALA A 193 6.33 -25.21 4.97
C ALA A 193 6.20 -24.76 6.44
N GLY A 194 4.96 -24.52 6.88
CA GLY A 194 4.67 -24.17 8.28
C GLY A 194 4.36 -22.68 8.52
N GLU A 195 3.92 -22.38 9.75
CA GLU A 195 3.55 -21.01 10.18
C GLU A 195 4.72 -20.26 10.81
N ARG A 196 5.74 -20.99 11.26
CA ARG A 196 6.93 -20.42 11.86
C ARG A 196 7.88 -19.95 10.76
N ILE A 197 8.31 -18.70 10.83
CA ILE A 197 9.33 -18.15 9.94
C ILE A 197 10.72 -18.52 10.53
N PRO A 198 11.65 -19.11 9.76
CA PRO A 198 13.01 -19.33 10.24
C PRO A 198 13.68 -18.03 10.66
N GLN A 199 14.53 -18.07 11.69
CA GLN A 199 15.19 -16.88 12.24
C GLN A 199 16.02 -16.14 11.19
N GLU A 200 16.70 -16.89 10.33
CA GLU A 200 17.53 -16.36 9.25
C GLU A 200 16.66 -15.59 8.24
N VAL A 201 15.48 -16.14 7.92
CA VAL A 201 14.53 -15.48 7.01
C VAL A 201 13.97 -14.20 7.64
N VAL A 202 13.65 -14.21 8.94
CA VAL A 202 13.23 -12.99 9.65
C VAL A 202 14.33 -11.95 9.61
N TRP A 203 15.59 -12.35 9.80
CA TRP A 203 16.73 -11.46 9.75
C TRP A 203 16.93 -10.88 8.35
N ASP A 204 16.95 -11.70 7.31
CA ASP A 204 17.10 -11.26 5.92
C ASP A 204 16.01 -10.23 5.53
N LEU A 205 14.76 -10.50 5.88
CA LEU A 205 13.64 -9.60 5.66
C LEU A 205 13.83 -8.27 6.41
N LEU A 206 14.27 -8.32 7.67
CA LEU A 206 14.52 -7.13 8.46
C LEU A 206 15.70 -6.33 7.90
N GLU A 207 16.79 -7.00 7.54
CA GLU A 207 17.97 -6.35 6.95
C GLU A 207 17.60 -5.60 5.67
N GLU A 208 16.82 -6.21 4.78
CA GLU A 208 16.30 -5.55 3.57
C GLU A 208 15.51 -4.29 3.89
N THR A 209 14.67 -4.34 4.92
CA THR A 209 13.88 -3.19 5.35
C THR A 209 14.73 -2.08 5.98
N LEU A 210 15.76 -2.43 6.76
CA LEU A 210 16.73 -1.48 7.30
C LEU A 210 17.54 -0.80 6.18
N TRP A 211 17.95 -1.54 5.16
CA TRP A 211 18.60 -0.99 3.99
C TRP A 211 17.68 -0.06 3.19
N ALA A 212 16.40 -0.42 3.01
CA ALA A 212 15.44 0.44 2.36
C ALA A 212 15.24 1.75 3.13
N PHE A 213 15.16 1.68 4.46
CA PHE A 213 15.08 2.86 5.31
C PHE A 213 16.33 3.73 5.19
N ARG A 214 17.53 3.12 5.27
CA ARG A 214 18.82 3.82 5.15
C ARG A 214 18.95 4.55 3.80
N ARG A 215 18.54 3.91 2.70
CA ARG A 215 18.54 4.56 1.37
C ARG A 215 17.65 5.81 1.33
N LYS A 216 16.52 5.77 2.04
CA LYS A 216 15.55 6.88 2.08
C LYS A 216 15.93 7.97 3.06
N ALA A 217 16.43 7.60 4.24
CA ALA A 217 16.69 8.51 5.36
C ALA A 217 18.16 8.92 5.51
N GLY A 218 19.10 8.28 4.78
CA GLY A 218 20.55 8.50 4.89
C GLY A 218 21.20 7.87 6.13
N ARG A 219 20.43 7.24 7.01
CA ARG A 219 20.89 6.61 8.26
C ARG A 219 20.00 5.42 8.62
N LEU A 220 20.44 4.61 9.58
CA LEU A 220 19.59 3.58 10.20
C LEU A 220 18.53 4.23 11.11
N PRO A 221 17.38 3.55 11.33
CA PRO A 221 16.38 4.01 12.28
C PRO A 221 16.89 3.91 13.71
N SER A 222 16.53 4.84 14.57
CA SER A 222 16.83 4.76 16.00
C SER A 222 15.86 3.85 16.76
N ARG A 223 14.66 3.67 16.24
CA ARG A 223 13.59 2.85 16.85
C ARG A 223 12.82 2.07 15.79
N VAL A 224 12.67 0.77 16.02
CA VAL A 224 11.95 -0.18 15.16
C VAL A 224 10.81 -0.83 15.92
N LEU A 225 9.64 -0.90 15.32
CA LEU A 225 8.51 -1.69 15.78
C LEU A 225 8.36 -2.91 14.87
N LEU A 226 8.47 -4.10 15.45
CA LEU A 226 8.25 -5.37 14.77
C LEU A 226 6.84 -5.86 15.11
N LEU A 227 6.05 -6.18 14.12
CA LEU A 227 4.68 -6.65 14.25
C LEU A 227 4.56 -8.03 13.61
N ARG A 228 4.09 -9.02 14.36
CA ARG A 228 3.85 -10.38 13.86
C ARG A 228 2.35 -10.65 13.78
N ASP A 229 1.85 -11.00 12.60
CA ASP A 229 0.47 -11.44 12.47
C ASP A 229 0.28 -12.80 13.16
N GLY A 230 -0.66 -12.85 14.11
CA GLY A 230 -0.89 -14.01 14.96
C GLY A 230 0.06 -14.09 16.15
N ARG A 231 0.27 -15.30 16.68
CA ARG A 231 1.13 -15.54 17.83
C ARG A 231 2.60 -15.45 17.44
N VAL A 232 3.40 -14.79 18.24
CA VAL A 232 4.88 -14.80 18.10
C VAL A 232 5.39 -16.14 18.66
N PRO A 233 5.95 -17.03 17.82
CA PRO A 233 6.62 -18.22 18.32
C PRO A 233 7.87 -17.84 19.09
N GLN A 234 8.17 -18.61 20.14
CA GLN A 234 9.41 -18.46 20.90
C GLN A 234 10.61 -18.60 19.93
N ASP A 235 11.59 -17.73 20.01
CA ASP A 235 12.83 -17.69 19.22
C ASP A 235 12.71 -17.22 17.75
N GLU A 236 11.53 -17.08 17.15
CA GLU A 236 11.38 -16.67 15.74
C GLU A 236 12.15 -15.38 15.41
N PHE A 237 12.23 -14.46 16.35
CA PHE A 237 12.88 -13.15 16.20
C PHE A 237 14.24 -13.04 16.92
N ALA A 238 14.74 -14.10 17.56
CA ALA A 238 15.93 -14.00 18.42
C ALA A 238 17.14 -13.40 17.70
N LEU A 239 17.48 -13.89 16.51
CA LEU A 239 18.59 -13.39 15.71
C LEU A 239 18.41 -11.90 15.31
N ALA A 240 17.21 -11.53 14.89
CA ALA A 240 16.89 -10.16 14.50
C ALA A 240 16.98 -9.18 15.70
N LEU A 241 16.47 -9.57 16.87
CA LEU A 241 16.52 -8.73 18.08
C LEU A 241 17.96 -8.55 18.57
N GLU A 242 18.77 -9.60 18.54
CA GLU A 242 20.19 -9.52 18.87
C GLU A 242 20.95 -8.59 17.93
N ALA A 243 20.67 -8.66 16.64
CA ALA A 243 21.30 -7.79 15.66
C ALA A 243 20.90 -6.32 15.85
N LEU A 244 19.61 -6.02 16.11
CA LEU A 244 19.15 -4.66 16.42
C LEU A 244 19.83 -4.12 17.68
N ALA A 245 19.97 -4.94 18.72
CA ALA A 245 20.65 -4.55 19.96
C ALA A 245 22.14 -4.23 19.72
N ARG A 246 22.83 -5.01 18.90
CA ARG A 246 24.25 -4.75 18.52
C ARG A 246 24.42 -3.43 17.77
N GLU A 247 23.47 -3.08 16.91
CA GLU A 247 23.46 -1.81 16.19
C GLU A 247 22.99 -0.63 17.04
N GLY A 248 22.65 -0.83 18.31
CA GLY A 248 22.12 0.22 19.20
C GLY A 248 20.73 0.72 18.81
N ILE A 249 19.97 -0.07 18.05
CA ILE A 249 18.62 0.27 17.62
C ILE A 249 17.62 -0.17 18.67
N ALA A 250 16.87 0.76 19.24
CA ALA A 250 15.78 0.43 20.16
C ALA A 250 14.63 -0.28 19.39
N TYR A 251 14.06 -1.30 20.00
CA TYR A 251 13.00 -2.08 19.35
C TYR A 251 11.87 -2.44 20.30
N ALA A 252 10.70 -2.71 19.71
CA ALA A 252 9.58 -3.40 20.34
C ALA A 252 9.08 -4.50 19.38
N LEU A 253 8.66 -5.64 19.94
CA LEU A 253 8.05 -6.74 19.20
C LEU A 253 6.65 -6.97 19.76
N ASP A 254 5.64 -6.93 18.91
CA ASP A 254 4.24 -7.13 19.29
C ASP A 254 3.52 -8.09 18.34
N SER A 255 2.46 -8.72 18.84
CA SER A 255 1.61 -9.63 18.08
C SER A 255 0.31 -8.95 17.66
N VAL A 256 -0.02 -9.05 16.38
CA VAL A 256 -1.29 -8.53 15.83
C VAL A 256 -2.30 -9.65 15.75
N ARG A 257 -3.40 -9.54 16.51
CA ARG A 257 -4.51 -10.51 16.45
C ARG A 257 -5.64 -9.98 15.59
N LYS A 258 -6.06 -10.73 14.59
CA LYS A 258 -7.17 -10.38 13.69
C LYS A 258 -8.55 -10.59 14.32
N SER A 259 -8.64 -11.40 15.37
CA SER A 259 -9.88 -11.69 16.10
C SER A 259 -9.65 -11.69 17.61
N GLY A 260 -10.63 -11.27 18.39
CA GLY A 260 -10.54 -11.21 19.84
C GLY A 260 -9.71 -10.08 20.41
N GLY A 261 -9.28 -9.13 19.57
CA GLY A 261 -8.62 -7.89 20.01
C GLY A 261 -9.62 -6.87 20.53
N GLY A 262 -9.19 -6.02 21.46
CA GLY A 262 -9.98 -4.90 21.95
C GLY A 262 -10.46 -4.01 20.79
N ARG A 263 -11.67 -3.52 20.87
CA ARG A 263 -12.21 -2.54 19.93
C ARG A 263 -11.89 -1.16 20.45
N VAL A 264 -11.36 -0.30 19.57
CA VAL A 264 -11.15 1.11 19.91
C VAL A 264 -12.45 1.87 19.70
N TYR A 265 -12.96 2.48 20.74
CA TYR A 265 -14.15 3.33 20.69
C TYR A 265 -13.73 4.79 20.88
N THR A 266 -14.37 5.70 20.15
CA THR A 266 -14.28 7.12 20.45
C THR A 266 -15.38 7.51 21.43
N VAL A 267 -15.01 8.00 22.59
CA VAL A 267 -15.96 8.60 23.52
C VAL A 267 -16.05 10.08 23.18
N GLN A 268 -17.25 10.56 22.86
CA GLN A 268 -17.54 11.98 22.53
C GLN A 268 -16.70 12.56 21.38
N GLY A 269 -16.31 11.74 20.40
CA GLY A 269 -15.58 12.18 19.22
C GLY A 269 -14.11 12.55 19.47
N ARG A 270 -13.55 12.25 20.63
CA ARG A 270 -12.13 12.39 20.95
C ARG A 270 -11.48 11.02 21.10
N LEU A 271 -10.36 10.82 20.44
CA LEU A 271 -9.42 9.78 20.83
C LEU A 271 -8.79 10.23 22.16
N ALA A 272 -8.73 9.34 23.14
CA ALA A 272 -8.01 9.62 24.36
C ALA A 272 -6.54 9.92 24.04
N ASP A 273 -6.00 11.03 24.54
CA ASP A 273 -4.59 11.35 24.49
C ASP A 273 -3.87 10.43 25.48
N GLY A 274 -3.39 9.30 25.01
CA GLY A 274 -2.67 8.33 25.83
C GLY A 274 -2.95 6.89 25.40
N LEU A 275 -2.07 6.00 25.78
CA LEU A 275 -2.12 4.55 25.46
C LEU A 275 -3.13 3.78 26.34
N ASP A 276 -3.85 4.46 27.23
CA ASP A 276 -4.89 3.85 28.06
C ASP A 276 -6.22 3.86 27.31
N PHE A 277 -6.45 2.83 26.53
CA PHE A 277 -7.77 2.53 25.98
C PHE A 277 -8.54 1.70 27.03
N PRO A 278 -9.75 2.11 27.44
CA PRO A 278 -10.58 1.20 28.20
C PRO A 278 -10.88 -0.02 27.33
N LEU A 279 -10.35 -1.15 27.71
CA LEU A 279 -10.73 -2.44 27.18
C LEU A 279 -12.09 -2.77 27.83
N GLU A 280 -13.17 -2.62 27.08
CA GLU A 280 -14.43 -3.27 27.45
C GLU A 280 -14.41 -4.68 26.87
N ASP A 281 -14.67 -5.65 27.78
CA ASP A 281 -14.76 -7.10 27.51
C ASP A 281 -15.91 -7.45 26.55
#